data_b72b73f3fa141dcc4e8bc5513845ec4a
#
_entry.id   b72b73f3fa141dcc4e8bc5513845ec4a
#
_cell.length_a   1.000
_cell.length_b   1.000
_cell.length_c   1.000
_cell.angle_alpha   90.00
_cell.angle_beta   90.00
_cell.angle_gamma   90.00
#
_symmetry.space_group_name_H-M   'P 1'
#
loop_
_entity.id
_entity.type
_entity.pdbx_description
1 polymer ?
#
loop_
_entity_poly.entity_id
_entity_poly.type
_entity_poly.pdbx_seq_one_letter_code
_entity_poly.pdbx_strand_id
1 'polypeptide(L)'
;GLGDVYKRQILCFSNRGRLYWLKVWEVPAGSRGARGRPIVNMFPLQEGEKINVVLPLTGDKRTFPADQFVFMATAMGTVKKTALDEFSNPRKAGIIAVNLDEGDYLIGAALTDGEHDVMLFSDGGKAVRFHEGDVRPLGRNARGVRGMTIEEGQSVIAMLVAEDGEQSVLTATENGYGKRTS
;
A
#
# COMPACT_ATOMS: atom_id res chain seq x y z
N GLY A 1 3.07 -17.98 -22.32
CA GLY A 1 2.59 -19.29 -22.04
C GLY A 1 1.78 -19.36 -20.78
N LEU A 2 1.35 -20.55 -20.48
CA LEU A 2 0.53 -20.73 -19.28
C LEU A 2 1.29 -20.31 -18.03
N GLY A 3 2.59 -20.48 -18.01
CA GLY A 3 3.38 -20.10 -16.86
C GLY A 3 3.33 -18.62 -16.56
N ASP A 4 3.10 -17.80 -17.55
CA ASP A 4 3.10 -16.37 -17.34
C ASP A 4 1.82 -15.88 -16.67
N VAL A 5 0.74 -16.59 -16.91
CA VAL A 5 -0.55 -16.22 -16.31
C VAL A 5 -0.50 -16.38 -14.80
N TYR A 6 0.27 -17.33 -14.34
CA TYR A 6 0.31 -17.65 -12.92
C TYR A 6 1.45 -16.98 -12.17
N LYS A 7 2.16 -16.08 -12.83
CA LYS A 7 3.30 -15.43 -12.18
C LYS A 7 2.96 -14.05 -11.64
N ARG A 8 1.70 -13.78 -11.47
CA ARG A 8 1.29 -12.53 -10.86
C ARG A 8 1.74 -12.48 -9.42
N GLN A 9 2.18 -11.33 -9.03
CA GLN A 9 2.53 -11.09 -7.64
C GLN A 9 1.55 -10.10 -7.05
N ILE A 10 1.29 -10.29 -5.78
CA ILE A 10 0.43 -9.40 -5.02
C ILE A 10 1.27 -8.85 -3.88
N LEU A 11 1.32 -7.55 -3.79
CA LEU A 11 2.05 -6.90 -2.70
C LEU A 11 1.09 -6.68 -1.55
N CYS A 12 1.46 -7.17 -0.38
CA CYS A 12 0.62 -7.07 0.81
C CYS A 12 1.35 -6.24 1.85
N PHE A 13 0.79 -5.09 2.18
CA PHE A 13 1.42 -4.16 3.11
C PHE A 13 0.74 -4.27 4.46
N SER A 14 1.53 -4.39 5.51
CA SER A 14 1.00 -4.47 6.86
C SER A 14 0.90 -3.09 7.49
N ASN A 15 0.11 -3.02 8.56
CA ASN A 15 -0.02 -1.79 9.33
C ASN A 15 1.30 -1.34 9.94
N ARG A 16 2.27 -2.24 10.05
CA ARG A 16 3.60 -1.95 10.59
C ARG A 16 4.57 -1.46 9.54
N GLY A 17 4.11 -1.23 8.30
CA GLY A 17 4.96 -0.73 7.25
C GLY A 17 5.83 -1.78 6.60
N ARG A 18 5.49 -3.04 6.75
CA ARG A 18 6.21 -4.13 6.12
C ARG A 18 5.47 -4.60 4.88
N LEU A 19 6.24 -5.12 3.94
CA LEU A 19 5.70 -5.65 2.70
C LEU A 19 5.97 -7.15 2.64
N TYR A 20 4.93 -7.88 2.28
CA TYR A 20 5.01 -9.31 2.01
C TYR A 20 4.53 -9.55 0.60
N TRP A 21 5.06 -10.58 -0.04
CA TRP A 21 4.68 -10.94 -1.40
C TRP A 21 3.84 -12.20 -1.39
N LEU A 22 2.79 -12.19 -2.21
CA LEU A 22 1.96 -13.36 -2.42
C LEU A 22 1.96 -13.65 -3.90
N LYS A 23 2.34 -14.85 -4.26
CA LYS A 23 2.27 -15.29 -5.64
C LYS A 23 0.94 -15.96 -5.87
N VAL A 24 0.34 -15.72 -7.02
CA VAL A 24 -1.00 -16.24 -7.27
C VAL A 24 -1.05 -17.75 -7.15
N TRP A 25 -0.03 -18.43 -7.60
CA TRP A 25 -0.04 -19.89 -7.54
C TRP A 25 0.17 -20.44 -6.15
N GLU A 26 0.50 -19.58 -5.19
CA GLU A 26 0.63 -20.01 -3.81
C GLU A 26 -0.71 -20.00 -3.08
N VAL A 27 -1.71 -19.42 -3.72
CA VAL A 27 -3.04 -19.44 -3.15
C VAL A 27 -3.60 -20.85 -3.35
N PRO A 28 -4.03 -21.52 -2.29
CA PRO A 28 -4.48 -22.90 -2.42
C PRO A 28 -5.60 -23.04 -3.43
N ALA A 29 -5.56 -24.12 -4.19
CA ALA A 29 -6.63 -24.40 -5.13
C ALA A 29 -7.93 -24.56 -4.35
N GLY A 30 -9.00 -24.01 -4.88
CA GLY A 30 -10.25 -24.08 -4.19
C GLY A 30 -10.40 -23.10 -3.04
N SER A 31 -9.46 -22.18 -2.90
CA SER A 31 -9.55 -21.19 -1.83
C SER A 31 -10.84 -20.39 -1.91
N ARG A 32 -11.42 -20.32 -3.07
CA ARG A 32 -12.67 -19.68 -3.25
C ARG A 32 -13.77 -20.32 -2.45
N GLY A 33 -13.77 -21.63 -2.38
CA GLY A 33 -14.75 -22.36 -1.64
C GLY A 33 -14.31 -22.71 -0.24
N ALA A 34 -13.03 -22.76 -0.01
CA ALA A 34 -12.50 -23.13 1.29
C ALA A 34 -12.33 -21.88 2.12
N ARG A 35 -13.30 -21.59 2.90
CA ARG A 35 -13.27 -20.43 3.68
C ARG A 35 -12.35 -20.45 4.79
N GLY A 36 -11.68 -21.48 5.00
CA GLY A 36 -11.05 -21.66 6.23
C GLY A 36 -9.69 -21.02 6.41
N ARG A 37 -9.05 -20.60 5.33
CA ARG A 37 -7.69 -20.14 5.49
C ARG A 37 -7.49 -18.75 4.95
N PRO A 38 -7.51 -17.75 5.81
CA PRO A 38 -7.22 -16.40 5.37
C PRO A 38 -5.82 -16.32 4.78
N ILE A 39 -5.67 -15.47 3.78
CA ILE A 39 -4.37 -15.26 3.14
C ILE A 39 -3.35 -14.79 4.15
N VAL A 40 -3.77 -14.04 5.15
CA VAL A 40 -2.87 -13.51 6.16
C VAL A 40 -2.09 -14.60 6.88
N ASN A 41 -2.63 -15.82 6.95
CA ASN A 41 -1.94 -16.90 7.61
C ASN A 41 -0.74 -17.40 6.82
N MET A 42 -0.56 -16.93 5.61
CA MET A 42 0.59 -17.31 4.81
C MET A 42 1.82 -16.49 5.12
N PHE A 43 1.71 -15.45 5.93
CA PHE A 43 2.81 -14.55 6.24
C PHE A 43 3.21 -14.67 7.70
N PRO A 44 4.51 -14.46 8.00
CA PRO A 44 4.97 -14.50 9.39
C PRO A 44 4.69 -13.16 10.09
N LEU A 45 3.43 -12.85 10.26
CA LEU A 45 3.04 -11.59 10.89
C LEU A 45 3.35 -11.62 12.38
N GLN A 46 3.74 -10.46 12.89
CA GLN A 46 3.97 -10.29 14.32
C GLN A 46 2.64 -10.07 15.02
N GLU A 47 2.67 -10.18 16.36
CA GLU A 47 1.48 -9.90 17.12
C GLU A 47 1.01 -8.48 16.89
N GLY A 48 -0.25 -8.32 16.58
CA GLY A 48 -0.81 -7.01 16.27
C GLY A 48 -0.56 -6.51 14.88
N GLU A 49 0.20 -7.26 14.09
CA GLU A 49 0.45 -6.87 12.71
C GLU A 49 -0.66 -7.42 11.82
N LYS A 50 -1.18 -6.58 10.93
CA LYS A 50 -2.26 -6.95 10.03
C LYS A 50 -1.98 -6.42 8.65
N ILE A 51 -2.46 -7.13 7.63
CA ILE A 51 -2.35 -6.65 6.27
C ILE A 51 -3.44 -5.60 6.06
N ASN A 52 -3.02 -4.38 5.74
CA ASN A 52 -3.93 -3.27 5.51
C ASN A 52 -4.20 -2.98 4.04
N VAL A 53 -3.24 -3.28 3.18
CA VAL A 53 -3.35 -2.94 1.76
C VAL A 53 -2.87 -4.10 0.94
N VAL A 54 -3.60 -4.39 -0.11
CA VAL A 54 -3.24 -5.43 -1.07
C VAL A 54 -3.18 -4.79 -2.44
N LEU A 55 -2.02 -4.87 -3.09
CA LEU A 55 -1.82 -4.31 -4.42
C LEU A 55 -1.44 -5.41 -5.40
N PRO A 56 -2.39 -5.84 -6.23
CA PRO A 56 -2.04 -6.78 -7.28
C PRO A 56 -1.19 -6.10 -8.35
N LEU A 57 -0.13 -6.76 -8.75
CA LEU A 57 0.67 -6.30 -9.87
C LEU A 57 0.10 -6.93 -11.13
N THR A 58 -0.29 -6.08 -12.07
CA THR A 58 -0.89 -6.56 -13.31
C THR A 58 0.19 -6.73 -14.37
N GLY A 59 -0.06 -7.66 -15.29
CA GLY A 59 0.86 -7.93 -16.38
C GLY A 59 1.74 -9.13 -16.08
N ASP A 60 2.40 -9.58 -17.11
CA ASP A 60 3.24 -10.76 -17.03
C ASP A 60 4.71 -10.40 -16.84
N LYS A 61 4.98 -9.20 -16.43
CA LYS A 61 6.35 -8.74 -16.35
C LYS A 61 7.03 -9.30 -15.12
N ARG A 62 8.17 -9.89 -15.37
CA ARG A 62 9.00 -10.38 -14.28
C ARG A 62 9.78 -9.26 -13.63
N THR A 63 9.82 -8.12 -14.29
CA THR A 63 10.56 -6.98 -13.78
C THR A 63 9.59 -5.93 -13.31
N PHE A 64 9.98 -5.25 -12.25
CA PHE A 64 9.21 -4.14 -11.72
C PHE A 64 9.63 -2.90 -12.48
N PRO A 65 8.71 -2.23 -13.17
CA PRO A 65 9.07 -1.05 -13.95
C PRO A 65 9.69 0.04 -13.08
N ALA A 66 10.74 0.65 -13.59
CA ALA A 66 11.44 1.70 -12.85
C ALA A 66 10.66 3.02 -12.83
N ASP A 67 9.71 3.18 -13.73
CA ASP A 67 8.92 4.40 -13.83
C ASP A 67 7.61 4.30 -13.04
N GLN A 68 7.45 3.27 -12.23
CA GLN A 68 6.30 3.13 -11.35
C GLN A 68 6.73 3.21 -9.90
N PHE A 69 5.80 3.63 -9.08
CA PHE A 69 6.07 3.88 -7.67
C PHE A 69 4.98 3.28 -6.81
N VAL A 70 5.34 3.05 -5.55
CA VAL A 70 4.35 2.78 -4.51
C VAL A 70 4.27 4.05 -3.68
N PHE A 71 3.09 4.65 -3.63
CA PHE A 71 2.83 5.83 -2.82
C PHE A 71 2.14 5.37 -1.54
N MET A 72 2.69 5.74 -0.40
CA MET A 72 2.23 5.26 0.90
C MET A 72 1.88 6.42 1.80
N ALA A 73 0.93 6.20 2.69
CA ALA A 73 0.55 7.20 3.69
C ALA A 73 0.34 6.54 5.04
N THR A 74 0.65 7.28 6.09
CA THR A 74 0.52 6.79 7.45
C THR A 74 -0.55 7.57 8.22
N ALA A 75 -0.96 7.02 9.34
CA ALA A 75 -1.99 7.62 10.18
C ALA A 75 -1.60 8.99 10.71
N MET A 76 -0.31 9.21 10.93
CA MET A 76 0.16 10.49 11.46
C MET A 76 0.45 11.53 10.38
N GLY A 77 0.12 11.21 9.13
CA GLY A 77 0.23 12.18 8.05
C GLY A 77 1.51 12.14 7.25
N THR A 78 2.34 11.15 7.47
CA THR A 78 3.57 10.97 6.69
C THR A 78 3.22 10.30 5.36
N VAL A 79 3.85 10.76 4.29
CA VAL A 79 3.74 10.12 2.99
C VAL A 79 5.12 9.75 2.49
N LYS A 80 5.16 8.75 1.63
CA LYS A 80 6.41 8.29 1.07
C LYS A 80 6.15 7.70 -0.31
N LYS A 81 7.00 8.02 -1.25
CA LYS A 81 6.96 7.44 -2.58
C LYS A 81 8.25 6.68 -2.81
N THR A 82 8.15 5.42 -3.16
CA THR A 82 9.31 4.56 -3.37
C THR A 82 9.16 3.88 -4.72
N ALA A 83 10.25 3.83 -5.49
CA ALA A 83 10.22 3.17 -6.79
C ALA A 83 9.80 1.72 -6.62
N LEU A 84 8.94 1.26 -7.50
CA LEU A 84 8.42 -0.10 -7.42
C LEU A 84 9.52 -1.15 -7.51
N ASP A 85 10.58 -0.87 -8.27
CA ASP A 85 11.66 -1.82 -8.43
C ASP A 85 12.45 -2.08 -7.15
N GLU A 86 12.30 -1.24 -6.13
CA GLU A 86 12.93 -1.51 -4.84
C GLU A 86 12.25 -2.64 -4.10
N PHE A 87 11.10 -3.07 -4.57
CA PHE A 87 10.36 -4.18 -3.98
C PHE A 87 10.47 -5.43 -4.85
N SER A 88 11.50 -5.52 -5.68
CA SER A 88 11.64 -6.62 -6.64
C SER A 88 12.31 -7.86 -6.07
N ASN A 89 12.79 -7.82 -4.84
CA ASN A 89 13.47 -8.94 -4.22
C ASN A 89 12.68 -9.50 -3.05
N PRO A 90 11.76 -10.42 -3.31
CA PRO A 90 10.91 -10.97 -2.25
C PRO A 90 11.71 -11.71 -1.17
N ARG A 91 11.26 -11.57 0.07
CA ARG A 91 11.80 -12.33 1.19
C ARG A 91 10.64 -12.83 2.04
N LYS A 92 10.74 -14.05 2.50
CA LYS A 92 9.67 -14.64 3.30
C LYS A 92 9.36 -13.87 4.56
N ALA A 93 10.38 -13.29 5.15
CA ALA A 93 10.19 -12.52 6.37
C ALA A 93 9.59 -11.14 6.12
N GLY A 94 9.38 -10.80 4.86
CA GLY A 94 8.95 -9.46 4.50
C GLY A 94 10.09 -8.47 4.54
N ILE A 95 9.84 -7.28 4.04
CA ILE A 95 10.82 -6.19 4.08
C ILE A 95 10.14 -4.94 4.59
N ILE A 96 10.95 -4.01 5.05
CA ILE A 96 10.44 -2.72 5.48
C ILE A 96 10.14 -1.89 4.25
N ALA A 97 8.91 -1.44 4.11
CA ALA A 97 8.50 -0.53 3.04
C ALA A 97 8.56 0.91 3.49
N VAL A 98 8.25 1.16 4.75
CA VAL A 98 8.34 2.49 5.34
C VAL A 98 8.66 2.33 6.82
N ASN A 99 9.61 3.15 7.30
CA ASN A 99 9.93 3.19 8.72
C ASN A 99 8.91 4.08 9.41
N LEU A 100 8.23 3.52 10.36
CA LEU A 100 7.17 4.22 11.09
C LEU A 100 7.69 4.74 12.41
N ASP A 101 7.21 5.93 12.80
CA ASP A 101 7.44 6.42 14.15
C ASP A 101 6.58 5.63 15.12
N GLU A 102 6.97 5.67 16.39
CA GLU A 102 6.22 4.98 17.41
C GLU A 102 4.80 5.47 17.45
N GLY A 103 3.87 4.54 17.45
CA GLY A 103 2.45 4.85 17.48
C GLY A 103 1.84 5.12 16.12
N ASP A 104 2.64 5.20 15.07
CA ASP A 104 2.12 5.40 13.72
C ASP A 104 1.86 4.05 13.06
N TYR A 105 1.08 4.06 11.99
CA TYR A 105 0.84 2.86 11.22
C TYR A 105 0.48 3.24 9.79
N LEU A 106 0.71 2.31 8.90
CA LEU A 106 0.42 2.52 7.48
C LEU A 106 -1.08 2.44 7.25
N ILE A 107 -1.63 3.43 6.54
CA ILE A 107 -3.07 3.43 6.25
C ILE A 107 -3.38 3.20 4.79
N GLY A 108 -2.42 3.39 3.92
CA GLY A 108 -2.70 3.22 2.51
C GLY A 108 -1.45 3.08 1.69
N ALA A 109 -1.58 2.42 0.57
CA ALA A 109 -0.54 2.31 -0.43
C ALA A 109 -1.21 2.16 -1.79
N ALA A 110 -0.61 2.71 -2.82
CA ALA A 110 -1.16 2.63 -4.17
C ALA A 110 -0.04 2.69 -5.18
N LEU A 111 -0.27 2.09 -6.33
CA LEU A 111 0.68 2.18 -7.43
C LEU A 111 0.44 3.49 -8.19
N THR A 112 1.52 4.18 -8.49
CA THR A 112 1.46 5.42 -9.24
C THR A 112 2.55 5.43 -10.31
N ASP A 113 2.45 6.35 -11.23
CA ASP A 113 3.43 6.47 -12.32
C ASP A 113 4.10 7.85 -12.36
N GLY A 114 3.94 8.63 -11.33
CA GLY A 114 4.55 9.96 -11.27
C GLY A 114 3.63 11.09 -11.67
N GLU A 115 2.46 10.78 -12.22
CA GLU A 115 1.59 11.80 -12.81
C GLU A 115 0.24 11.94 -12.12
N HIS A 116 0.12 11.44 -10.91
CA HIS A 116 -1.18 11.41 -10.25
C HIS A 116 -1.27 12.42 -9.12
N ASP A 117 -2.50 12.84 -8.84
CA ASP A 117 -2.77 13.60 -7.63
C ASP A 117 -3.13 12.66 -6.51
N VAL A 118 -2.74 13.03 -5.31
CA VAL A 118 -3.02 12.25 -4.12
C VAL A 118 -3.85 13.10 -3.17
N MET A 119 -4.86 12.49 -2.57
CA MET A 119 -5.69 13.13 -1.57
C MET A 119 -5.62 12.35 -0.28
N LEU A 120 -5.52 13.06 0.82
CA LEU A 120 -5.53 12.46 2.14
C LEU A 120 -6.69 13.03 2.93
N PHE A 121 -7.33 12.18 3.70
CA PHE A 121 -8.48 12.56 4.52
C PHE A 121 -8.23 12.16 5.96
N SER A 122 -8.53 13.10 6.87
CA SER A 122 -8.41 12.80 8.30
C SER A 122 -9.77 12.58 8.92
N ASP A 123 -9.80 11.93 10.06
CA ASP A 123 -11.03 11.75 10.82
C ASP A 123 -11.49 13.03 11.49
N GLY A 124 -10.66 14.07 11.44
CA GLY A 124 -11.07 15.40 11.89
C GLY A 124 -11.75 16.24 10.82
N GLY A 125 -12.04 15.64 9.66
CA GLY A 125 -12.73 16.36 8.59
C GLY A 125 -11.81 17.13 7.66
N LYS A 126 -10.51 17.00 7.81
CA LYS A 126 -9.56 17.73 6.98
C LYS A 126 -9.20 16.90 5.75
N ALA A 127 -9.06 17.57 4.61
CA ALA A 127 -8.63 16.93 3.39
C ALA A 127 -7.53 17.77 2.75
N VAL A 128 -6.54 17.11 2.16
CA VAL A 128 -5.52 17.79 1.37
C VAL A 128 -5.39 17.09 0.05
N ARG A 129 -4.97 17.82 -0.96
CA ARG A 129 -4.70 17.29 -2.28
C ARG A 129 -3.40 17.86 -2.78
N PHE A 130 -2.57 17.02 -3.38
CA PHE A 130 -1.31 17.45 -3.94
C PHE A 130 -0.93 16.52 -5.07
N HIS A 131 -0.05 17.00 -5.95
CA HIS A 131 0.47 16.17 -7.03
C HIS A 131 1.60 15.30 -6.49
N GLU A 132 1.64 14.04 -6.91
CA GLU A 132 2.67 13.14 -6.39
C GLU A 132 4.08 13.58 -6.76
N GLY A 133 4.22 14.39 -7.82
CA GLY A 133 5.52 14.95 -8.18
C GLY A 133 6.12 15.86 -7.13
N ASP A 134 5.28 16.36 -6.21
CA ASP A 134 5.77 17.17 -5.10
C ASP A 134 6.47 16.32 -4.04
N VAL A 135 6.35 15.01 -4.13
CA VAL A 135 6.99 14.09 -3.19
C VAL A 135 8.10 13.36 -3.94
N ARG A 136 9.33 13.60 -3.51
CA ARG A 136 10.48 12.99 -4.14
C ARG A 136 10.54 11.50 -3.80
N PRO A 137 10.91 10.66 -4.77
CA PRO A 137 11.08 9.23 -4.46
C PRO A 137 12.17 9.03 -3.42
N LEU A 138 11.90 8.17 -2.46
CA LEU A 138 12.81 7.84 -1.38
C LEU A 138 13.01 6.34 -1.33
N GLY A 139 14.14 5.93 -0.76
CA GLY A 139 14.44 4.53 -0.63
C GLY A 139 13.54 3.83 0.39
N ARG A 140 13.56 2.51 0.32
CA ARG A 140 12.73 1.65 1.17
C ARG A 140 12.85 1.96 2.65
N ASN A 141 14.04 2.24 3.10
CA ASN A 141 14.31 2.43 4.53
C ASN A 141 14.08 3.86 5.01
N ALA A 142 13.68 4.75 4.16
CA ALA A 142 13.45 6.14 4.54
C ALA A 142 12.11 6.27 5.27
N ARG A 143 11.99 7.34 6.04
CA ARG A 143 10.76 7.57 6.81
C ARG A 143 9.68 8.27 6.03
N GLY A 144 10.04 9.02 5.02
CA GLY A 144 9.06 9.78 4.27
C GLY A 144 9.02 11.25 4.70
N VAL A 145 8.04 11.96 4.20
CA VAL A 145 7.88 13.38 4.43
C VAL A 145 6.46 13.66 4.88
N ARG A 146 6.24 14.85 5.42
CA ARG A 146 4.91 15.22 5.88
C ARG A 146 4.00 15.52 4.71
N GLY A 147 2.90 14.78 4.62
CA GLY A 147 1.88 15.02 3.61
C GLY A 147 0.71 15.81 4.14
N MET A 148 0.45 15.72 5.44
CA MET A 148 -0.66 16.38 6.08
C MET A 148 -0.33 16.60 7.53
N THR A 149 -0.62 17.80 8.04
CA THR A 149 -0.46 18.07 9.47
C THR A 149 -1.71 17.60 10.19
N ILE A 150 -1.50 16.74 11.18
CA ILE A 150 -2.59 16.12 11.93
C ILE A 150 -2.58 16.68 13.34
N GLU A 151 -3.76 17.03 13.83
CA GLU A 151 -3.90 17.50 15.20
C GLU A 151 -3.92 16.32 16.16
N GLU A 152 -3.57 16.58 17.39
CA GLU A 152 -3.52 15.56 18.42
C GLU A 152 -4.87 14.84 18.52
N GLY A 153 -4.82 13.53 18.57
CA GLY A 153 -6.02 12.71 18.66
C GLY A 153 -6.68 12.41 17.33
N GLN A 154 -6.15 12.96 16.24
CA GLN A 154 -6.68 12.72 14.91
C GLN A 154 -5.73 11.90 14.09
N SER A 155 -6.22 11.31 13.01
CA SER A 155 -5.45 10.45 12.15
C SER A 155 -5.88 10.60 10.71
N VAL A 156 -4.96 10.37 9.79
CA VAL A 156 -5.33 10.16 8.39
C VAL A 156 -6.02 8.79 8.32
N ILE A 157 -7.17 8.76 7.68
CA ILE A 157 -7.97 7.53 7.60
C ILE A 157 -8.10 7.00 6.19
N ALA A 158 -7.78 7.80 5.18
CA ALA A 158 -7.92 7.35 3.80
C ALA A 158 -6.96 8.09 2.90
N MET A 159 -6.54 7.40 1.85
CA MET A 159 -5.75 7.98 0.79
C MET A 159 -6.44 7.66 -0.54
N LEU A 160 -6.55 8.65 -1.39
CA LEU A 160 -7.16 8.51 -2.70
C LEU A 160 -6.16 8.96 -3.76
N VAL A 161 -6.00 8.16 -4.80
CA VAL A 161 -5.16 8.53 -5.92
C VAL A 161 -6.05 8.79 -7.12
N ALA A 162 -6.00 10.00 -7.64
CA ALA A 162 -6.81 10.38 -8.79
C ALA A 162 -6.08 10.06 -10.08
N GLU A 163 -6.76 9.40 -10.99
CA GLU A 163 -6.22 9.07 -12.30
C GLU A 163 -6.91 9.89 -13.35
N ASP A 164 -6.13 10.63 -14.11
CA ASP A 164 -6.64 11.38 -15.26
C ASP A 164 -7.90 12.19 -14.97
N GLY A 165 -8.02 12.65 -13.75
CA GLY A 165 -9.11 13.51 -13.36
C GLY A 165 -10.46 12.82 -13.19
N GLU A 166 -10.60 11.60 -13.60
CA GLU A 166 -11.89 10.94 -13.51
C GLU A 166 -11.93 9.72 -12.64
N GLN A 167 -10.90 8.92 -12.69
CA GLN A 167 -10.86 7.70 -11.90
C GLN A 167 -10.01 7.91 -10.66
N SER A 168 -10.42 7.29 -9.61
CA SER A 168 -9.68 7.35 -8.38
C SER A 168 -9.64 5.98 -7.75
N VAL A 169 -8.56 5.73 -7.05
CA VAL A 169 -8.39 4.49 -6.30
C VAL A 169 -8.42 4.83 -4.84
N LEU A 170 -9.42 4.32 -4.14
CA LEU A 170 -9.56 4.54 -2.72
C LEU A 170 -8.81 3.46 -1.97
N THR A 171 -7.87 3.87 -1.15
CA THR A 171 -7.26 2.96 -0.19
C THR A 171 -7.71 3.38 1.19
N ALA A 172 -8.21 2.42 1.95
CA ALA A 172 -8.71 2.68 3.28
C ALA A 172 -8.06 1.75 4.26
N THR A 173 -7.99 2.19 5.51
CA THR A 173 -7.51 1.34 6.58
C THR A 173 -8.52 0.24 6.82
N GLU A 174 -8.12 -0.76 7.58
CA GLU A 174 -9.05 -1.78 7.97
C GLU A 174 -10.17 -1.20 8.83
N ASN A 175 -9.94 -0.07 9.47
CA ASN A 175 -10.97 0.59 10.23
C ASN A 175 -11.81 1.52 9.38
N GLY A 176 -11.52 1.58 8.12
CA GLY A 176 -12.20 2.49 7.23
C GLY A 176 -13.57 2.04 6.84
N TYR A 177 -13.96 0.84 7.23
CA TYR A 177 -15.31 0.38 7.07
C TYR A 177 -15.84 0.36 5.66
N GLY A 178 -15.07 0.54 4.69
CA GLY A 178 -15.58 0.54 3.35
C GLY A 178 -16.60 1.60 3.05
N LYS A 179 -16.68 2.65 3.86
CA LYS A 179 -17.56 3.73 3.52
C LYS A 179 -17.10 4.37 2.25
N ARG A 180 -17.99 4.43 1.31
CA ARG A 180 -17.67 5.10 0.10
C ARG A 180 -18.05 6.53 0.25
N THR A 181 -17.11 7.39 0.00
CA THR A 181 -17.44 8.78 -0.17
C THR A 181 -17.43 9.02 -1.65
N SER A 182 -18.53 9.44 -2.15
CA SER A 182 -18.62 9.77 -3.56
C SER A 182 -18.09 11.18 -3.79
#